data_35243abe4525723fcb41ded15cdb2a1c
#
_entry.id   35243abe4525723fcb41ded15cdb2a1c
#
_cell.length_a   1.000
_cell.length_b   1.000
_cell.length_c   1.000
_cell.angle_alpha   90.00
_cell.angle_beta   90.00
_cell.angle_gamma   90.00
#
_symmetry.space_group_name_H-M   'P 1'
#
loop_
_entity.id
_entity.type
_entity.pdbx_description
1 polymer ?
#
loop_
_entity_poly.entity_id
_entity_poly.type
_entity_poly.pdbx_seq_one_letter_code
_entity_poly.pdbx_strand_id
1 'polypeptide(L)'
;MGYHEWINSSSEWRSNGEKTFDDFLSRFNSNQRKNIKKERKSITKQDIKVEIFNDNDINQEILKKMHNFYDQHCLRWGVWGSKYLTSKFFEEIVDSKKNLLLFSASKNDSNDIFAMSMCVKNKNNLWGRYWGSQEEISNLHFELCYYQPIEWAIKNSIHLFDPGAGGKHKRRRGFFAKSTISLHKWFDKNMENIIYPWLNEVNKQTGMEIDLENKSIPFK
;
A
#
# COMPACT_ATOMS: atom_id res chain seq x y z
N MET A 1 0.21 25.98 -22.33
CA MET A 1 -0.82 24.93 -22.24
C MET A 1 -1.87 25.14 -21.14
N GLY A 2 -1.66 26.01 -20.15
CA GLY A 2 -2.66 26.41 -19.13
C GLY A 2 -3.04 25.31 -18.13
N TYR A 3 -2.13 24.33 -17.86
CA TYR A 3 -2.26 23.39 -16.74
C TYR A 3 -1.42 23.86 -15.59
N HIS A 4 -1.95 23.65 -14.38
CA HIS A 4 -1.29 23.93 -13.10
C HIS A 4 -0.99 22.63 -12.37
N GLU A 5 0.16 22.54 -11.75
CA GLU A 5 0.57 21.39 -10.95
C GLU A 5 0.00 21.47 -9.56
N TRP A 6 -0.63 20.39 -9.11
CA TRP A 6 -1.03 20.19 -7.72
C TRP A 6 -0.19 19.06 -7.12
N ILE A 7 0.58 19.40 -6.11
CA ILE A 7 1.46 18.46 -5.41
C ILE A 7 0.68 17.82 -4.26
N ASN A 8 0.71 16.48 -4.23
CA ASN A 8 0.14 15.69 -3.16
C ASN A 8 1.23 14.83 -2.50
N SER A 9 1.03 14.45 -1.23
CA SER A 9 1.91 13.51 -0.55
C SER A 9 1.45 12.07 -0.82
N SER A 10 2.41 11.22 -1.16
CA SER A 10 2.27 9.76 -1.26
C SER A 10 3.35 9.08 -0.43
N SER A 11 3.45 7.76 -0.54
CA SER A 11 4.44 6.99 0.21
C SER A 11 5.15 6.00 -0.69
N GLU A 12 6.44 5.73 -0.39
CA GLU A 12 7.17 4.66 -1.06
C GLU A 12 8.21 4.03 -0.11
N TRP A 13 8.42 2.75 -0.24
CA TRP A 13 9.57 2.05 0.29
C TRP A 13 10.61 1.90 -0.81
N ARG A 14 11.87 2.11 -0.46
CA ARG A 14 13.03 1.94 -1.35
C ARG A 14 13.98 0.91 -0.76
N SER A 15 14.37 -0.03 -1.57
CA SER A 15 15.45 -0.97 -1.22
C SER A 15 16.76 -0.20 -1.05
N ASN A 16 17.47 -0.54 0.01
CA ASN A 16 18.84 -0.05 0.28
C ASN A 16 19.85 -1.20 0.14
N GLY A 17 19.53 -2.21 -0.68
CA GLY A 17 20.38 -3.36 -0.90
C GLY A 17 20.23 -4.47 0.15
N GLU A 18 19.17 -4.42 0.97
CA GLU A 18 18.84 -5.47 1.94
C GLU A 18 18.76 -6.84 1.26
N LYS A 19 19.26 -7.88 1.94
CA LYS A 19 19.14 -9.27 1.51
C LYS A 19 18.07 -10.02 2.28
N THR A 20 17.77 -9.56 3.49
CA THR A 20 16.80 -10.17 4.40
C THR A 20 15.89 -9.12 5.01
N PHE A 21 14.73 -9.54 5.54
CA PHE A 21 13.87 -8.66 6.30
C PHE A 21 14.55 -8.16 7.62
N ASP A 22 15.46 -8.94 8.20
CA ASP A 22 16.23 -8.51 9.36
C ASP A 22 17.25 -7.41 8.99
N ASP A 23 17.82 -7.41 7.78
CA ASP A 23 18.64 -6.28 7.30
C ASP A 23 17.80 -5.01 7.22
N PHE A 24 16.60 -5.10 6.67
CA PHE A 24 15.65 -3.97 6.67
C PHE A 24 15.34 -3.48 8.08
N LEU A 25 15.05 -4.40 9.02
CA LEU A 25 14.82 -4.06 10.42
C LEU A 25 16.03 -3.39 11.06
N SER A 26 17.24 -3.71 10.64
CA SER A 26 18.47 -3.13 11.19
C SER A 26 18.58 -1.62 10.97
N ARG A 27 17.89 -1.07 9.99
CA ARG A 27 17.83 0.39 9.72
C ARG A 27 17.14 1.16 10.85
N PHE A 28 16.20 0.54 11.54
CA PHE A 28 15.40 1.19 12.57
C PHE A 28 16.15 1.28 13.91
N ASN A 29 15.80 2.29 14.71
CA ASN A 29 16.19 2.32 16.10
C ASN A 29 15.61 1.10 16.87
N SER A 30 16.14 0.84 18.06
CA SER A 30 15.82 -0.38 18.81
C SER A 30 14.33 -0.48 19.20
N ASN A 31 13.70 0.65 19.51
CA ASN A 31 12.29 0.69 19.90
C ASN A 31 11.38 0.32 18.71
N GLN A 32 11.60 0.94 17.55
CA GLN A 32 10.76 0.66 16.38
C GLN A 32 10.98 -0.74 15.85
N ARG A 33 12.21 -1.25 15.87
CA ARG A 33 12.52 -2.64 15.52
C ARG A 33 11.77 -3.63 16.42
N LYS A 34 11.74 -3.39 17.74
CA LYS A 34 10.95 -4.21 18.67
C LYS A 34 9.46 -4.13 18.38
N ASN A 35 8.93 -2.94 18.04
CA ASN A 35 7.53 -2.75 17.71
C ASN A 35 7.13 -3.54 16.45
N ILE A 36 7.90 -3.45 15.37
CA ILE A 36 7.63 -4.20 14.14
C ILE A 36 7.65 -5.72 14.42
N LYS A 37 8.65 -6.21 15.15
CA LYS A 37 8.72 -7.63 15.54
C LYS A 37 7.52 -8.05 16.40
N LYS A 38 7.03 -7.19 17.29
CA LYS A 38 5.82 -7.44 18.10
C LYS A 38 4.56 -7.48 17.26
N GLU A 39 4.40 -6.54 16.32
CA GLU A 39 3.27 -6.48 15.40
C GLU A 39 3.20 -7.77 14.56
N ARG A 40 4.27 -8.20 13.92
CA ARG A 40 4.34 -9.45 13.16
C ARG A 40 4.09 -10.70 14.03
N LYS A 41 4.71 -10.76 15.21
CA LYS A 41 4.51 -11.89 16.14
C LYS A 41 3.07 -11.99 16.62
N SER A 42 2.32 -10.87 16.69
CA SER A 42 0.91 -10.90 17.11
C SER A 42 0.03 -11.67 16.12
N ILE A 43 0.37 -11.70 14.84
CA ILE A 43 -0.35 -12.47 13.81
C ILE A 43 -0.13 -13.97 14.01
N THR A 44 1.13 -14.39 14.14
CA THR A 44 1.45 -15.81 14.39
C THR A 44 0.82 -16.33 15.68
N LYS A 45 0.74 -15.49 16.74
CA LYS A 45 0.12 -15.88 18.02
C LYS A 45 -1.40 -16.07 17.97
N GLN A 46 -2.05 -15.60 16.93
CA GLN A 46 -3.49 -15.74 16.71
C GLN A 46 -3.82 -16.89 15.76
N ASP A 47 -2.85 -17.80 15.55
CA ASP A 47 -2.97 -18.95 14.66
C ASP A 47 -3.41 -18.56 13.23
N ILE A 48 -2.83 -17.45 12.75
CA ILE A 48 -3.07 -16.93 11.40
C ILE A 48 -1.93 -17.36 10.49
N LYS A 49 -2.28 -18.09 9.44
CA LYS A 49 -1.41 -18.44 8.31
C LYS A 49 -1.49 -17.35 7.25
N VAL A 50 -0.35 -16.92 6.74
CA VAL A 50 -0.25 -16.02 5.59
C VAL A 50 0.26 -16.78 4.40
N GLU A 51 -0.43 -16.66 3.26
CA GLU A 51 -0.06 -17.29 2.01
C GLU A 51 0.11 -16.24 0.91
N ILE A 52 1.00 -16.54 -0.04
CA ILE A 52 1.32 -15.66 -1.17
C ILE A 52 0.89 -16.36 -2.45
N PHE A 53 0.07 -15.71 -3.25
CA PHE A 53 -0.33 -16.17 -4.58
C PHE A 53 0.40 -15.33 -5.64
N ASN A 54 1.05 -16.00 -6.55
CA ASN A 54 1.87 -15.41 -7.58
C ASN A 54 1.75 -16.21 -8.89
N ASP A 55 1.73 -15.55 -10.02
CA ASP A 55 1.70 -16.17 -11.35
C ASP A 55 0.63 -17.30 -11.48
N ASN A 56 1.04 -18.55 -11.50
CA ASN A 56 0.16 -19.69 -11.75
C ASN A 56 -0.78 -20.03 -10.59
N ASP A 57 -0.50 -19.56 -9.38
CA ASP A 57 -1.37 -19.75 -8.22
C ASP A 57 -2.62 -18.86 -8.33
N ILE A 58 -2.56 -17.82 -9.17
CA ILE A 58 -3.67 -16.87 -9.37
C ILE A 58 -4.59 -17.39 -10.45
N ASN A 59 -5.84 -17.64 -10.06
CA ASN A 59 -6.92 -18.06 -10.92
C ASN A 59 -8.17 -17.22 -10.67
N GLN A 60 -9.23 -17.45 -11.43
CA GLN A 60 -10.48 -16.71 -11.32
C GLN A 60 -11.14 -16.83 -9.93
N GLU A 61 -11.02 -18.00 -9.27
CA GLU A 61 -11.60 -18.20 -7.93
C GLU A 61 -10.93 -17.29 -6.89
N ILE A 62 -9.59 -17.22 -6.89
CA ILE A 62 -8.83 -16.33 -6.00
C ILE A 62 -9.13 -14.86 -6.28
N LEU A 63 -9.25 -14.46 -7.55
CA LEU A 63 -9.60 -13.08 -7.91
C LEU A 63 -11.03 -12.72 -7.53
N LYS A 64 -11.96 -13.66 -7.62
CA LYS A 64 -13.34 -13.49 -7.12
C LYS A 64 -13.36 -13.28 -5.61
N LYS A 65 -12.55 -14.05 -4.85
CA LYS A 65 -12.40 -13.83 -3.40
C LYS A 65 -11.81 -12.43 -3.13
N MET A 66 -10.79 -12.01 -3.86
CA MET A 66 -10.21 -10.65 -3.73
C MET A 66 -11.25 -9.56 -4.02
N HIS A 67 -12.07 -9.73 -5.07
CA HIS A 67 -13.17 -8.81 -5.36
C HIS A 67 -14.15 -8.69 -4.18
N ASN A 68 -14.54 -9.81 -3.58
CA ASN A 68 -15.47 -9.80 -2.44
C ASN A 68 -14.89 -9.02 -1.25
N PHE A 69 -13.59 -9.18 -0.94
CA PHE A 69 -12.92 -8.42 0.11
C PHE A 69 -12.83 -6.93 -0.23
N TYR A 70 -12.48 -6.59 -1.47
CA TYR A 70 -12.48 -5.21 -1.95
C TYR A 70 -13.85 -4.55 -1.82
N ASP A 71 -14.92 -5.25 -2.26
CA ASP A 71 -16.29 -4.77 -2.21
C ASP A 71 -16.74 -4.49 -0.77
N GLN A 72 -16.55 -5.47 0.12
CA GLN A 72 -16.88 -5.32 1.54
C GLN A 72 -16.09 -4.18 2.20
N HIS A 73 -14.81 -4.03 1.86
CA HIS A 73 -13.99 -2.94 2.38
C HIS A 73 -14.53 -1.58 1.93
N CYS A 74 -14.87 -1.43 0.65
CA CYS A 74 -15.47 -0.19 0.13
C CYS A 74 -16.81 0.13 0.80
N LEU A 75 -17.68 -0.88 0.98
CA LEU A 75 -18.98 -0.72 1.62
C LEU A 75 -18.89 -0.20 3.06
N ARG A 76 -17.85 -0.54 3.83
CA ARG A 76 -17.63 -0.02 5.19
C ARG A 76 -17.47 1.49 5.24
N TRP A 77 -16.99 2.11 4.17
CA TRP A 77 -16.78 3.55 4.08
C TRP A 77 -17.96 4.30 3.45
N GLY A 78 -19.04 3.60 3.07
CA GLY A 78 -20.23 4.17 2.46
C GLY A 78 -19.88 5.02 1.23
N VAL A 79 -20.35 6.26 1.19
CA VAL A 79 -20.11 7.20 0.06
C VAL A 79 -18.63 7.56 -0.16
N TRP A 80 -17.78 7.33 0.83
CA TRP A 80 -16.33 7.57 0.78
C TRP A 80 -15.54 6.32 0.36
N GLY A 81 -16.22 5.21 0.10
CA GLY A 81 -15.61 3.90 -0.16
C GLY A 81 -14.83 3.77 -1.46
N SER A 82 -14.90 4.77 -2.35
CA SER A 82 -14.12 4.82 -3.60
C SER A 82 -14.19 3.51 -4.40
N LYS A 83 -15.40 2.95 -4.54
CA LYS A 83 -15.65 1.71 -5.27
C LYS A 83 -15.62 1.97 -6.78
N TYR A 84 -14.44 1.83 -7.39
CA TYR A 84 -14.24 2.10 -8.81
C TYR A 84 -14.25 0.84 -9.69
N LEU A 85 -14.00 -0.34 -9.10
CA LEU A 85 -13.84 -1.58 -9.85
C LEU A 85 -15.06 -2.48 -9.73
N THR A 86 -15.39 -3.16 -10.80
CA THR A 86 -16.49 -4.12 -10.91
C THR A 86 -15.97 -5.57 -10.82
N SER A 87 -16.86 -6.56 -10.64
CA SER A 87 -16.51 -7.98 -10.73
C SER A 87 -15.83 -8.31 -12.07
N LYS A 88 -16.31 -7.72 -13.15
CA LYS A 88 -15.75 -7.92 -14.49
C LYS A 88 -14.27 -7.57 -14.58
N PHE A 89 -13.81 -6.51 -13.92
CA PHE A 89 -12.38 -6.19 -13.84
C PHE A 89 -11.58 -7.34 -13.23
N PHE A 90 -12.07 -7.92 -12.13
CA PHE A 90 -11.38 -9.04 -11.46
C PHE A 90 -11.46 -10.34 -12.26
N GLU A 91 -12.50 -10.53 -13.07
CA GLU A 91 -12.62 -11.68 -13.98
C GLU A 91 -11.61 -11.57 -15.14
N GLU A 92 -11.43 -10.38 -15.71
CA GLU A 92 -10.56 -10.15 -16.86
C GLU A 92 -9.08 -10.00 -16.51
N ILE A 93 -8.75 -9.48 -15.31
CA ILE A 93 -7.35 -9.24 -14.92
C ILE A 93 -6.54 -10.55 -14.76
N VAL A 94 -7.20 -11.70 -14.75
CA VAL A 94 -6.54 -13.01 -14.72
C VAL A 94 -5.55 -13.19 -15.89
N ASP A 95 -5.81 -12.58 -17.01
CA ASP A 95 -4.91 -12.60 -18.20
C ASP A 95 -3.57 -11.90 -17.90
N SER A 96 -3.57 -11.00 -16.92
CA SER A 96 -2.40 -10.27 -16.44
C SER A 96 -1.80 -10.86 -15.14
N LYS A 97 -2.12 -12.09 -14.79
CA LYS A 97 -1.70 -12.74 -13.53
C LYS A 97 -0.21 -12.68 -13.24
N LYS A 98 0.65 -12.66 -14.27
CA LYS A 98 2.11 -12.49 -14.14
C LYS A 98 2.50 -11.16 -13.46
N ASN A 99 1.64 -10.16 -13.56
CA ASN A 99 1.83 -8.85 -12.95
C ASN A 99 1.09 -8.68 -11.61
N LEU A 100 0.45 -9.73 -11.12
CA LEU A 100 -0.26 -9.72 -9.85
C LEU A 100 0.54 -10.41 -8.76
N LEU A 101 0.29 -9.99 -7.54
CA LEU A 101 0.80 -10.59 -6.31
C LEU A 101 -0.25 -10.39 -5.22
N LEU A 102 -0.74 -11.48 -4.65
CA LEU A 102 -1.73 -11.42 -3.60
C LEU A 102 -1.18 -12.03 -2.31
N PHE A 103 -1.58 -11.46 -1.20
CA PHE A 103 -1.31 -11.98 0.14
C PHE A 103 -2.65 -12.27 0.81
N SER A 104 -2.79 -13.44 1.40
CA SER A 104 -4.00 -13.84 2.09
C SER A 104 -3.73 -14.21 3.54
N ALA A 105 -4.78 -14.19 4.34
CA ALA A 105 -4.79 -14.71 5.70
C ALA A 105 -5.93 -15.70 5.89
N SER A 106 -5.61 -16.84 6.50
CA SER A 106 -6.54 -17.88 6.95
C SER A 106 -6.19 -18.33 8.37
N LYS A 107 -7.10 -19.05 9.06
CA LYS A 107 -6.74 -19.72 10.31
C LYS A 107 -5.90 -20.97 9.99
N ASN A 108 -4.99 -21.37 10.90
CA ASN A 108 -4.10 -22.51 10.69
C ASN A 108 -4.86 -23.84 10.50
N ASP A 109 -6.03 -23.98 11.13
CA ASP A 109 -6.90 -25.15 11.08
C ASP A 109 -7.91 -25.13 9.93
N SER A 110 -7.95 -24.06 9.15
CA SER A 110 -8.87 -23.85 8.04
C SER A 110 -8.16 -23.27 6.84
N ASN A 111 -8.59 -23.67 5.65
CA ASN A 111 -8.18 -23.04 4.39
C ASN A 111 -9.06 -21.85 4.00
N ASP A 112 -10.01 -21.46 4.88
CA ASP A 112 -10.90 -20.35 4.60
C ASP A 112 -10.18 -19.02 4.74
N ILE A 113 -9.98 -18.38 3.61
CA ILE A 113 -9.37 -17.06 3.54
C ILE A 113 -10.36 -16.02 4.06
N PHE A 114 -9.98 -15.26 5.08
CA PHE A 114 -10.81 -14.20 5.66
C PHE A 114 -10.28 -12.79 5.42
N ALA A 115 -9.07 -12.66 4.85
CA ALA A 115 -8.50 -11.37 4.46
C ALA A 115 -7.56 -11.52 3.27
N MET A 116 -7.51 -10.50 2.41
CA MET A 116 -6.58 -10.46 1.29
C MET A 116 -6.10 -9.04 1.01
N SER A 117 -4.88 -8.95 0.48
CA SER A 117 -4.37 -7.76 -0.19
C SER A 117 -3.86 -8.08 -1.58
N MET A 118 -3.95 -7.11 -2.49
CA MET A 118 -3.50 -7.24 -3.87
C MET A 118 -2.48 -6.16 -4.21
N CYS A 119 -1.37 -6.59 -4.76
CA CYS A 119 -0.35 -5.74 -5.37
C CYS A 119 -0.28 -6.00 -6.88
N VAL A 120 0.13 -4.96 -7.62
CA VAL A 120 0.58 -5.08 -9.00
C VAL A 120 2.10 -5.00 -9.01
N LYS A 121 2.76 -5.78 -9.86
CA LYS A 121 4.23 -5.82 -9.94
C LYS A 121 4.74 -5.75 -11.37
N ASN A 122 5.94 -5.24 -11.51
CA ASN A 122 6.78 -5.45 -12.68
C ASN A 122 8.19 -5.93 -12.23
N LYS A 123 9.15 -5.92 -13.14
CA LYS A 123 10.52 -6.38 -12.84
C LYS A 123 11.19 -5.65 -11.68
N ASN A 124 10.89 -4.37 -11.47
CA ASN A 124 11.63 -3.51 -10.53
C ASN A 124 10.75 -2.91 -9.43
N ASN A 125 9.43 -2.89 -9.62
CA ASN A 125 8.51 -2.13 -8.78
C ASN A 125 7.31 -2.97 -8.34
N LEU A 126 6.80 -2.63 -7.16
CA LEU A 126 5.59 -3.18 -6.56
C LEU A 126 4.63 -2.04 -6.19
N TRP A 127 3.34 -2.22 -6.43
CA TRP A 127 2.29 -1.27 -6.09
C TRP A 127 1.18 -1.97 -5.32
N GLY A 128 1.00 -1.62 -4.05
CA GLY A 128 -0.17 -2.01 -3.25
C GLY A 128 -1.42 -1.32 -3.77
N ARG A 129 -2.49 -2.08 -3.97
CA ARG A 129 -3.71 -1.55 -4.58
C ARG A 129 -4.95 -1.75 -3.73
N TYR A 130 -5.29 -2.96 -3.39
CA TYR A 130 -6.54 -3.28 -2.73
C TYR A 130 -6.32 -4.18 -1.53
N TRP A 131 -7.19 -4.03 -0.55
CA TRP A 131 -7.20 -4.78 0.70
C TRP A 131 -8.62 -4.95 1.19
N GLY A 132 -8.89 -6.06 1.85
CA GLY A 132 -10.10 -6.24 2.61
C GLY A 132 -9.99 -7.41 3.58
N SER A 133 -10.82 -7.37 4.61
CA SER A 133 -10.88 -8.41 5.63
C SER A 133 -12.30 -8.53 6.17
N GLN A 134 -12.76 -9.74 6.45
CA GLN A 134 -14.02 -10.01 7.13
C GLN A 134 -13.91 -9.77 8.64
N GLU A 135 -12.72 -9.98 9.21
CA GLU A 135 -12.43 -9.85 10.63
C GLU A 135 -11.56 -8.62 10.91
N GLU A 136 -11.82 -7.93 12.01
CA GLU A 136 -10.96 -6.87 12.52
C GLU A 136 -9.88 -7.44 13.43
N ILE A 137 -8.74 -7.74 12.85
CA ILE A 137 -7.57 -8.28 13.56
C ILE A 137 -6.48 -7.22 13.62
N SER A 138 -6.06 -6.91 14.84
CA SER A 138 -4.98 -5.94 15.07
C SER A 138 -3.71 -6.34 14.31
N ASN A 139 -3.10 -5.37 13.64
CA ASN A 139 -1.88 -5.50 12.84
C ASN A 139 -1.99 -6.34 11.55
N LEU A 140 -3.12 -6.98 11.25
CA LEU A 140 -3.28 -7.80 10.05
C LEU A 140 -3.11 -6.97 8.77
N HIS A 141 -3.72 -5.78 8.74
CA HIS A 141 -3.50 -4.84 7.63
C HIS A 141 -2.01 -4.53 7.41
N PHE A 142 -1.24 -4.32 8.49
CA PHE A 142 0.18 -4.03 8.36
C PHE A 142 0.98 -5.24 7.88
N GLU A 143 0.60 -6.43 8.33
CA GLU A 143 1.22 -7.67 7.87
C GLU A 143 0.99 -7.88 6.38
N LEU A 144 -0.26 -7.85 5.90
CA LEU A 144 -0.59 -8.18 4.51
C LEU A 144 -0.32 -7.03 3.52
N CYS A 145 -0.39 -5.76 3.97
CA CYS A 145 -0.22 -4.62 3.07
C CYS A 145 1.17 -3.99 3.09
N TYR A 146 2.00 -4.30 4.13
CA TYR A 146 3.33 -3.70 4.25
C TYR A 146 4.43 -4.72 4.50
N TYR A 147 4.37 -5.53 5.58
CA TYR A 147 5.50 -6.38 5.97
C TYR A 147 5.74 -7.53 5.00
N GLN A 148 4.71 -8.26 4.63
CA GLN A 148 4.81 -9.33 3.63
C GLN A 148 5.22 -8.79 2.25
N PRO A 149 4.62 -7.69 1.72
CA PRO A 149 5.08 -7.08 0.48
C PRO A 149 6.54 -6.62 0.51
N ILE A 150 7.01 -6.00 1.61
CA ILE A 150 8.42 -5.58 1.75
C ILE A 150 9.34 -6.82 1.77
N GLU A 151 9.00 -7.84 2.56
CA GLU A 151 9.78 -9.06 2.63
C GLU A 151 9.85 -9.78 1.27
N TRP A 152 8.74 -9.85 0.56
CA TRP A 152 8.70 -10.37 -0.80
C TRP A 152 9.53 -9.51 -1.76
N ALA A 153 9.43 -8.20 -1.68
CA ALA A 153 10.20 -7.26 -2.49
C ALA A 153 11.71 -7.45 -2.32
N ILE A 154 12.18 -7.60 -1.07
CA ILE A 154 13.59 -7.87 -0.76
C ILE A 154 14.04 -9.20 -1.39
N LYS A 155 13.27 -10.28 -1.20
CA LYS A 155 13.58 -11.62 -1.76
C LYS A 155 13.62 -11.64 -3.29
N ASN A 156 12.86 -10.76 -3.94
CA ASN A 156 12.74 -10.71 -5.40
C ASN A 156 13.48 -9.51 -6.03
N SER A 157 14.37 -8.85 -5.29
CA SER A 157 15.19 -7.72 -5.76
C SER A 157 14.35 -6.58 -6.36
N ILE A 158 13.18 -6.33 -5.81
CA ILE A 158 12.36 -5.17 -6.15
C ILE A 158 12.99 -3.92 -5.53
N HIS A 159 13.10 -2.86 -6.31
CA HIS A 159 13.76 -1.64 -5.86
C HIS A 159 12.81 -0.66 -5.19
N LEU A 160 11.54 -0.65 -5.59
CA LEU A 160 10.56 0.31 -5.12
C LEU A 160 9.21 -0.36 -4.84
N PHE A 161 8.63 -0.03 -3.68
CA PHE A 161 7.26 -0.42 -3.34
C PHE A 161 6.43 0.81 -2.95
N ASP A 162 5.38 1.07 -3.71
CA ASP A 162 4.36 2.08 -3.45
C ASP A 162 3.16 1.41 -2.76
N PRO A 163 2.91 1.67 -1.46
CA PRO A 163 1.84 1.01 -0.70
C PRO A 163 0.47 1.68 -0.88
N GLY A 164 0.32 2.57 -1.85
CA GLY A 164 -0.87 3.41 -2.04
C GLY A 164 -0.83 4.72 -1.25
N ALA A 165 -1.88 5.53 -1.39
CA ALA A 165 -1.98 6.87 -0.79
C ALA A 165 -2.23 6.85 0.72
N GLY A 166 -2.01 8.00 1.37
CA GLY A 166 -2.38 8.30 2.76
C GLY A 166 -1.56 7.59 3.84
N GLY A 167 -1.88 7.92 5.10
CA GLY A 167 -1.44 7.19 6.28
C GLY A 167 -0.05 7.53 6.81
N LYS A 168 0.04 8.51 7.73
CA LYS A 168 1.28 8.89 8.45
C LYS A 168 1.94 7.69 9.20
N HIS A 169 1.14 6.67 9.57
CA HIS A 169 1.64 5.44 10.19
C HIS A 169 2.66 4.67 9.33
N LYS A 170 2.71 4.93 8.02
CA LYS A 170 3.67 4.33 7.08
C LYS A 170 5.11 4.76 7.38
N ARG A 171 5.33 6.00 7.89
CA ARG A 171 6.66 6.50 8.32
C ARG A 171 7.29 5.56 9.34
N ARG A 172 6.52 5.11 10.32
CA ARG A 172 6.98 4.16 11.37
C ARG A 172 7.32 2.77 10.82
N ARG A 173 6.97 2.48 9.56
CA ARG A 173 7.25 1.21 8.85
C ARG A 173 8.26 1.36 7.73
N GLY A 174 8.98 2.50 7.72
CA GLY A 174 10.10 2.74 6.82
C GLY A 174 9.73 3.20 5.41
N PHE A 175 8.48 3.62 5.21
CA PHE A 175 8.09 4.27 3.97
C PHE A 175 8.45 5.75 4.01
N PHE A 176 9.05 6.24 2.95
CA PHE A 176 9.31 7.65 2.75
C PHE A 176 8.06 8.37 2.24
N ALA A 177 7.88 9.63 2.61
CA ALA A 177 6.96 10.51 1.92
C ALA A 177 7.59 10.94 0.60
N LYS A 178 6.78 10.97 -0.46
CA LYS A 178 7.17 11.51 -1.76
C LYS A 178 6.10 12.41 -2.32
N SER A 179 6.50 13.36 -3.16
CA SER A 179 5.55 14.15 -3.95
C SER A 179 4.98 13.33 -5.10
N THR A 180 3.71 13.52 -5.36
CA THR A 180 3.05 13.13 -6.61
C THR A 180 2.41 14.37 -7.20
N ILE A 181 2.33 14.44 -8.53
CA ILE A 181 1.83 15.61 -9.25
C ILE A 181 0.57 15.22 -10.00
N SER A 182 -0.48 16.01 -9.84
CA SER A 182 -1.65 16.00 -10.70
C SER A 182 -1.74 17.32 -11.47
N LEU A 183 -2.20 17.26 -12.72
CA LEU A 183 -2.33 18.43 -13.59
C LEU A 183 -3.80 18.85 -13.65
N HIS A 184 -4.05 20.11 -13.35
CA HIS A 184 -5.38 20.68 -13.30
C HIS A 184 -5.49 21.87 -14.26
N LYS A 185 -6.67 22.05 -14.86
CA LYS A 185 -6.99 23.18 -15.72
C LYS A 185 -8.37 23.71 -15.35
N TRP A 186 -8.43 24.99 -15.04
CA TRP A 186 -9.69 25.69 -14.84
C TRP A 186 -10.06 26.44 -16.11
N PHE A 187 -11.27 26.22 -16.61
CA PHE A 187 -11.77 26.87 -17.82
C PHE A 187 -12.35 28.24 -17.53
N ASP A 188 -12.81 28.50 -16.29
CA ASP A 188 -13.24 29.80 -15.82
C ASP A 188 -12.03 30.58 -15.32
N LYS A 189 -11.80 31.76 -15.90
CA LYS A 189 -10.66 32.62 -15.55
C LYS A 189 -10.74 33.22 -14.14
N ASN A 190 -11.92 33.47 -13.62
CA ASN A 190 -12.09 33.98 -12.25
C ASN A 190 -11.68 32.87 -11.24
N MET A 191 -12.12 31.65 -11.50
CA MET A 191 -11.72 30.49 -10.68
C MET A 191 -10.21 30.26 -10.76
N GLU A 192 -9.61 30.32 -11.96
CA GLU A 192 -8.16 30.18 -12.13
C GLU A 192 -7.40 31.23 -11.30
N ASN A 193 -7.82 32.50 -11.35
CA ASN A 193 -7.17 33.59 -10.63
C ASN A 193 -7.27 33.47 -9.11
N ILE A 194 -8.32 32.82 -8.59
CA ILE A 194 -8.48 32.56 -7.16
C ILE A 194 -7.65 31.34 -6.72
N ILE A 195 -7.73 30.26 -7.49
CA ILE A 195 -7.14 28.97 -7.11
C ILE A 195 -5.63 28.97 -7.29
N TYR A 196 -5.10 29.62 -8.33
CA TYR A 196 -3.67 29.55 -8.63
C TYR A 196 -2.75 30.09 -7.51
N PRO A 197 -2.98 31.28 -6.93
CA PRO A 197 -2.18 31.75 -5.80
C PRO A 197 -2.25 30.81 -4.58
N TRP A 198 -3.46 30.31 -4.27
CA TRP A 198 -3.70 29.36 -3.19
C TRP A 198 -2.94 28.04 -3.45
N LEU A 199 -2.99 27.53 -4.68
CA LEU A 199 -2.34 26.27 -5.06
C LEU A 199 -0.82 26.35 -4.89
N ASN A 200 -0.20 27.47 -5.23
CA ASN A 200 1.23 27.68 -5.02
C ASN A 200 1.62 27.58 -3.53
N GLU A 201 0.82 28.19 -2.65
CA GLU A 201 1.06 28.11 -1.21
C GLU A 201 0.86 26.68 -0.68
N VAL A 202 -0.22 26.01 -1.11
CA VAL A 202 -0.49 24.60 -0.75
C VAL A 202 0.65 23.67 -1.21
N ASN A 203 1.15 23.86 -2.43
CA ASN A 203 2.26 23.06 -2.95
C ASN A 203 3.54 23.26 -2.12
N LYS A 204 3.83 24.49 -1.72
CA LYS A 204 4.96 24.80 -0.84
C LYS A 204 4.82 24.14 0.53
N GLN A 205 3.62 24.25 1.15
CA GLN A 205 3.32 23.62 2.43
C GLN A 205 3.44 22.09 2.35
N THR A 206 2.88 21.49 1.31
CA THR A 206 2.98 20.04 1.06
C THR A 206 4.44 19.58 0.94
N GLY A 207 5.28 20.36 0.24
CA GLY A 207 6.73 20.08 0.16
C GLY A 207 7.40 20.09 1.54
N MET A 208 7.12 21.09 2.37
CA MET A 208 7.66 21.17 3.74
C MET A 208 7.18 20.02 4.62
N GLU A 209 5.92 19.62 4.50
CA GLU A 209 5.35 18.49 5.24
C GLU A 209 6.02 17.18 4.85
N ILE A 210 6.27 16.94 3.56
CA ILE A 210 7.01 15.77 3.06
C ILE A 210 8.41 15.69 3.69
N ASP A 211 9.12 16.80 3.75
CA ASP A 211 10.46 16.85 4.35
C ASP A 211 10.42 16.57 5.86
N LEU A 212 9.45 17.13 6.58
CA LEU A 212 9.25 16.88 8.01
C LEU A 212 8.88 15.42 8.29
N GLU A 213 7.99 14.84 7.49
CA GLU A 213 7.61 13.44 7.61
C GLU A 213 8.81 12.51 7.40
N ASN A 214 9.66 12.80 6.42
CA ASN A 214 10.86 11.99 6.16
C ASN A 214 11.88 12.05 7.29
N LYS A 215 12.03 13.20 7.94
CA LYS A 215 12.87 13.35 9.15
C LYS A 215 12.30 12.59 10.36
N SER A 216 11.01 12.27 10.36
CA SER A 216 10.34 11.55 11.46
C SER A 216 10.47 10.02 11.35
N ILE A 217 11.01 9.48 10.26
CA ILE A 217 11.21 8.04 10.11
C ILE A 217 12.16 7.56 11.19
N PRO A 218 11.82 6.53 11.98
CA PRO A 218 12.60 6.12 13.14
C PRO A 218 13.81 5.24 12.75
N PHE A 219 14.56 5.67 11.73
CA PHE A 219 15.85 5.08 11.39
C PHE A 219 16.93 5.49 12.40
N LYS A 220 18.08 4.78 12.35
CA LYS A 220 19.27 5.13 13.14
C LYS A 220 19.94 6.37 12.60
#